data_dc08cdbcfe8cab7a2385a65de1b5c0c4
#
_entry.id   dc08cdbcfe8cab7a2385a65de1b5c0c4
#
_cell.length_a   1.000
_cell.length_b   1.000
_cell.length_c   1.000
_cell.angle_alpha   90.00
_cell.angle_beta   90.00
_cell.angle_gamma   90.00
#
_symmetry.space_group_name_H-M   'P 1'
#
loop_
_entity.id
_entity.type
_entity.pdbx_description
1 polymer ?
#
loop_
_entity_poly.entity_id
_entity_poly.type
_entity_poly.pdbx_seq_one_letter_code
_entity_poly.pdbx_strand_id
1 'polypeptide(L)'
;MTTQPFSHDNAPESYWRASADVPSFPVLQEDTETDVTIIGGGITGITTAYELTKRGFRVTLIEANQVLNGTTAHTTAKITAQHDLIYDELINHIGMPNARLYYEANQKALFYIKDIVKEKQISCDFTEQDAYIYATSESSVQKIRDEHEAYTKLGIERELVKELPVPVDIKLGLVMKHQAQFHPLLYLTALLDDIIKNGGRIFEQTAALDIKKGVLPEVVTKNRHAIKSKYIVCCSHFPFYDGGGLYSARMYSDRSYILAVKPKIEYPEGMYLSIDQPSRSLRYTEMNGDKLVLVSGESHKTGQGKEMSEHYEALKQFADNTIGIESIPYHWSTQDLVSIDKIPFIGPISKNEDNILVATGFKKWGMTSSAVAANILSDHIENKQNSYANIFTPSRFHPDPGLKKIISYNADVAKHFIKGKLEKPDVKPEDVETGEGKIVTVNGKRAGAYRDEKGCLHLVDTTCTHLGCEVEWNDGEHTWDCPCHGSRFKPNGEVAEGPAIKPLKQIKND
;
A
#
# COMPACT_ATOMS: atom_id res chain seq x y z
N MET A 1 -29.50 -7.04 -21.75
CA MET A 1 -28.91 -8.27 -21.20
C MET A 1 -28.68 -7.99 -19.72
N THR A 2 -29.38 -8.68 -18.85
CA THR A 2 -29.22 -8.54 -17.40
C THR A 2 -27.86 -9.14 -17.03
N THR A 3 -26.89 -8.29 -16.75
CA THR A 3 -25.60 -8.71 -16.17
C THR A 3 -25.90 -9.38 -14.83
N GLN A 4 -25.48 -10.65 -14.67
CA GLN A 4 -25.52 -11.28 -13.35
C GLN A 4 -24.66 -10.45 -12.40
N PRO A 5 -25.10 -10.22 -11.15
CA PRO A 5 -24.30 -9.52 -10.16
C PRO A 5 -22.95 -10.23 -9.99
N PHE A 6 -21.92 -9.47 -9.59
CA PHE A 6 -20.59 -10.02 -9.30
C PHE A 6 -20.76 -11.11 -8.24
N SER A 7 -20.57 -12.39 -8.61
CA SER A 7 -20.69 -13.48 -7.66
C SER A 7 -19.39 -13.63 -6.90
N HIS A 8 -19.47 -13.71 -5.56
CA HIS A 8 -18.35 -13.95 -4.66
C HIS A 8 -17.92 -15.43 -4.61
N ASP A 9 -18.15 -16.21 -5.67
CA ASP A 9 -17.90 -17.66 -5.69
C ASP A 9 -16.43 -18.03 -5.46
N ASN A 10 -15.49 -17.07 -5.65
CA ASN A 10 -14.08 -17.25 -5.32
C ASN A 10 -13.64 -16.23 -4.27
N ALA A 11 -12.93 -16.67 -3.24
CA ALA A 11 -12.28 -15.78 -2.29
C ALA A 11 -11.34 -14.80 -3.01
N PRO A 12 -11.22 -13.53 -2.55
CA PRO A 12 -10.33 -12.57 -3.17
C PRO A 12 -8.88 -13.08 -3.19
N GLU A 13 -8.29 -13.14 -4.38
CA GLU A 13 -6.90 -13.56 -4.58
C GLU A 13 -6.23 -12.69 -5.64
N SER A 14 -4.99 -12.26 -5.38
CA SER A 14 -4.23 -11.52 -6.36
C SER A 14 -3.55 -12.46 -7.36
N TYR A 15 -3.54 -12.07 -8.64
CA TYR A 15 -2.80 -12.79 -9.68
C TYR A 15 -1.32 -12.99 -9.32
N TRP A 16 -0.71 -12.00 -8.69
CA TRP A 16 0.70 -12.08 -8.29
C TRP A 16 1.01 -13.25 -7.35
N ARG A 17 0.12 -13.51 -6.40
CA ARG A 17 0.25 -14.63 -5.47
C ARG A 17 -0.04 -15.97 -6.12
N ALA A 18 -1.07 -16.01 -6.95
CA ALA A 18 -1.48 -17.21 -7.66
C ALA A 18 -0.43 -17.70 -8.68
N SER A 19 0.41 -16.79 -9.19
CA SER A 19 1.37 -17.07 -10.28
C SER A 19 2.85 -17.09 -9.86
N ALA A 20 3.17 -16.79 -8.60
CA ALA A 20 4.55 -16.79 -8.11
C ALA A 20 4.75 -17.80 -6.98
N ASP A 21 5.82 -18.57 -7.07
CA ASP A 21 6.30 -19.40 -5.97
C ASP A 21 7.20 -18.57 -5.05
N VAL A 22 6.65 -18.18 -3.89
CA VAL A 22 7.35 -17.35 -2.90
C VAL A 22 7.95 -18.25 -1.83
N PRO A 23 9.28 -18.18 -1.56
CA PRO A 23 9.92 -18.99 -0.53
C PRO A 23 9.38 -18.67 0.86
N SER A 24 9.38 -19.66 1.74
CA SER A 24 9.05 -19.50 3.16
C SER A 24 10.30 -19.48 4.03
N PHE A 25 10.24 -18.77 5.15
CA PHE A 25 11.37 -18.60 6.06
C PHE A 25 11.02 -19.02 7.49
N PRO A 26 12.03 -19.46 8.30
CA PRO A 26 11.78 -19.92 9.65
C PRO A 26 11.29 -18.79 10.58
N VAL A 27 10.69 -19.18 11.69
CA VAL A 27 10.38 -18.30 12.81
C VAL A 27 11.66 -18.04 13.60
N LEU A 28 11.84 -16.83 14.14
CA LEU A 28 12.94 -16.52 15.06
C LEU A 28 12.78 -17.33 16.36
N GLN A 29 13.83 -18.11 16.72
CA GLN A 29 13.80 -19.04 17.85
C GLN A 29 14.72 -18.63 19.01
N GLU A 30 15.56 -17.61 18.84
CA GLU A 30 16.54 -17.17 19.82
C GLU A 30 16.83 -15.67 19.71
N ASP A 31 17.37 -15.10 20.77
CA ASP A 31 17.88 -13.72 20.75
C ASP A 31 19.05 -13.63 19.78
N THR A 32 19.15 -12.52 19.05
CA THR A 32 20.18 -12.39 18.02
C THR A 32 20.72 -10.96 17.93
N GLU A 33 21.91 -10.85 17.33
CA GLU A 33 22.55 -9.56 17.04
C GLU A 33 22.86 -9.43 15.54
N THR A 34 22.78 -8.20 15.04
CA THR A 34 23.03 -7.89 13.64
C THR A 34 23.51 -6.42 13.51
N ASP A 35 23.91 -5.98 12.32
CA ASP A 35 24.20 -4.55 12.12
C ASP A 35 22.90 -3.78 11.88
N VAL A 36 21.97 -4.34 11.10
CA VAL A 36 20.68 -3.72 10.76
C VAL A 36 19.54 -4.71 10.92
N THR A 37 18.52 -4.33 11.70
CA THR A 37 17.23 -5.05 11.76
C THR A 37 16.23 -4.35 10.86
N ILE A 38 15.63 -5.08 9.93
CA ILE A 38 14.56 -4.58 9.05
C ILE A 38 13.24 -5.22 9.45
N ILE A 39 12.20 -4.40 9.67
CA ILE A 39 10.87 -4.83 10.10
C ILE A 39 9.89 -4.63 8.95
N GLY A 40 9.39 -5.73 8.40
CA GLY A 40 8.47 -5.78 7.27
C GLY A 40 9.10 -6.39 6.01
N GLY A 41 8.56 -7.53 5.57
CA GLY A 41 8.99 -8.32 4.40
C GLY A 41 8.28 -7.94 3.10
N GLY A 42 7.87 -6.67 2.94
CA GLY A 42 7.37 -6.12 1.68
C GLY A 42 8.48 -5.59 0.78
N ILE A 43 8.10 -4.99 -0.36
CA ILE A 43 9.05 -4.45 -1.34
C ILE A 43 10.10 -3.53 -0.72
N THR A 44 9.71 -2.65 0.20
CA THR A 44 10.63 -1.68 0.81
C THR A 44 11.67 -2.36 1.67
N GLY A 45 11.24 -3.27 2.56
CA GLY A 45 12.16 -4.00 3.44
C GLY A 45 13.10 -4.91 2.67
N ILE A 46 12.60 -5.62 1.66
CA ILE A 46 13.40 -6.53 0.82
C ILE A 46 14.41 -5.73 -0.01
N THR A 47 13.99 -4.62 -0.66
CA THR A 47 14.91 -3.79 -1.45
C THR A 47 15.98 -3.15 -0.56
N THR A 48 15.63 -2.72 0.65
CA THR A 48 16.59 -2.18 1.63
C THR A 48 17.55 -3.25 2.14
N ALA A 49 17.05 -4.48 2.42
CA ALA A 49 17.88 -5.61 2.82
C ALA A 49 18.87 -6.01 1.72
N TYR A 50 18.39 -6.05 0.48
CA TYR A 50 19.23 -6.32 -0.70
C TYR A 50 20.36 -5.30 -0.83
N GLU A 51 20.06 -4.00 -0.76
CA GLU A 51 21.10 -2.97 -0.83
C GLU A 51 22.10 -3.05 0.31
N LEU A 52 21.65 -3.24 1.53
CA LEU A 52 22.52 -3.31 2.70
C LEU A 52 23.40 -4.56 2.71
N THR A 53 22.86 -5.73 2.36
CA THR A 53 23.65 -6.97 2.25
C THR A 53 24.69 -6.90 1.13
N LYS A 54 24.35 -6.28 -0.01
CA LYS A 54 25.28 -5.99 -1.11
C LYS A 54 26.42 -5.04 -0.68
N ARG A 55 26.17 -4.13 0.27
CA ARG A 55 27.14 -3.22 0.88
C ARG A 55 27.92 -3.86 2.03
N GLY A 56 27.70 -5.14 2.35
CA GLY A 56 28.43 -5.91 3.35
C GLY A 56 27.92 -5.79 4.79
N PHE A 57 26.75 -5.21 5.02
CA PHE A 57 26.11 -5.20 6.32
C PHE A 57 25.48 -6.56 6.66
N ARG A 58 25.60 -6.99 7.92
CA ARG A 58 24.80 -8.09 8.43
C ARG A 58 23.37 -7.61 8.65
N VAL A 59 22.42 -8.21 7.93
CA VAL A 59 21.02 -7.82 7.98
C VAL A 59 20.17 -8.96 8.53
N THR A 60 19.25 -8.62 9.42
CA THR A 60 18.16 -9.51 9.86
C THR A 60 16.82 -8.85 9.50
N LEU A 61 16.06 -9.47 8.60
CA LEU A 61 14.71 -9.05 8.23
C LEU A 61 13.70 -9.90 8.97
N ILE A 62 12.70 -9.26 9.58
CA ILE A 62 11.57 -9.95 10.22
C ILE A 62 10.25 -9.52 9.59
N GLU A 63 9.33 -10.48 9.45
CA GLU A 63 7.99 -10.28 8.94
C GLU A 63 6.96 -10.89 9.91
N ALA A 64 5.88 -10.16 10.16
CA ALA A 64 4.84 -10.60 11.09
C ALA A 64 4.08 -11.83 10.63
N ASN A 65 3.87 -11.98 9.33
CA ASN A 65 3.17 -13.07 8.68
C ASN A 65 4.11 -13.78 7.70
N GLN A 66 3.87 -13.65 6.41
CA GLN A 66 4.68 -14.15 5.31
C GLN A 66 5.26 -13.00 4.51
N VAL A 67 6.49 -13.13 4.03
CA VAL A 67 7.08 -12.14 3.12
C VAL A 67 6.21 -11.99 1.87
N LEU A 68 6.23 -10.79 1.29
CA LEU A 68 5.51 -10.46 0.06
C LEU A 68 3.98 -10.64 0.11
N ASN A 69 3.37 -10.75 1.30
CA ASN A 69 1.93 -11.00 1.44
C ASN A 69 1.09 -9.74 1.72
N GLY A 70 1.71 -8.59 1.96
CA GLY A 70 1.00 -7.32 2.21
C GLY A 70 0.61 -6.58 0.92
N THR A 71 0.57 -5.25 0.97
CA THR A 71 0.27 -4.36 -0.17
C THR A 71 1.14 -4.67 -1.41
N THR A 72 2.36 -5.18 -1.22
CA THR A 72 3.25 -5.60 -2.32
C THR A 72 2.63 -6.66 -3.23
N ALA A 73 1.92 -7.63 -2.67
CA ALA A 73 1.23 -8.67 -3.43
C ALA A 73 -0.14 -8.23 -3.99
N HIS A 74 -0.59 -7.04 -3.65
CA HIS A 74 -1.92 -6.54 -4.02
C HIS A 74 -1.87 -5.25 -4.86
N THR A 75 -0.68 -4.88 -5.34
CA THR A 75 -0.42 -3.70 -6.17
C THR A 75 -0.86 -3.88 -7.62
N THR A 76 -0.98 -2.78 -8.38
CA THR A 76 -1.03 -2.84 -9.84
C THR A 76 0.37 -2.88 -10.48
N ALA A 77 1.45 -2.72 -9.72
CA ALA A 77 2.86 -2.88 -10.11
C ALA A 77 3.31 -2.01 -11.30
N LYS A 78 2.88 -0.77 -11.35
CA LYS A 78 3.42 0.26 -12.24
C LYS A 78 4.74 0.80 -11.69
N ILE A 79 5.79 0.83 -12.50
CA ILE A 79 7.07 1.44 -12.17
C ILE A 79 7.14 2.77 -12.91
N THR A 80 6.81 3.86 -12.24
CA THR A 80 6.67 5.16 -12.90
C THR A 80 7.01 6.32 -11.97
N ALA A 81 7.51 7.39 -12.55
CA ALA A 81 7.63 8.70 -11.90
C ALA A 81 6.36 9.57 -12.11
N GLN A 82 5.39 9.12 -12.93
CA GLN A 82 4.09 9.77 -13.09
C GLN A 82 3.16 9.35 -11.95
N HIS A 83 3.08 10.17 -10.91
CA HIS A 83 2.36 9.88 -9.68
C HIS A 83 1.01 10.60 -9.61
N ASP A 84 0.15 10.43 -10.64
CA ASP A 84 -1.09 11.18 -10.80
C ASP A 84 -0.79 12.68 -11.05
N LEU A 85 -1.67 13.59 -10.68
CA LEU A 85 -1.43 15.03 -10.68
C LEU A 85 -0.63 15.42 -9.43
N ILE A 86 0.69 15.54 -9.55
CA ILE A 86 1.53 15.82 -8.38
C ILE A 86 2.52 16.97 -8.60
N TYR A 87 3.06 17.15 -9.81
CA TYR A 87 4.18 18.07 -9.99
C TYR A 87 3.77 19.54 -9.92
N ASP A 88 2.59 19.90 -10.41
CA ASP A 88 2.07 21.24 -10.18
C ASP A 88 1.85 21.51 -8.69
N GLU A 89 1.25 20.57 -7.96
CA GLU A 89 1.06 20.67 -6.51
C GLU A 89 2.40 20.78 -5.77
N LEU A 90 3.42 20.00 -6.13
CA LEU A 90 4.74 20.07 -5.51
C LEU A 90 5.46 21.39 -5.78
N ILE A 91 5.41 21.90 -7.01
CA ILE A 91 6.02 23.19 -7.35
C ILE A 91 5.39 24.30 -6.48
N ASN A 92 4.07 24.28 -6.33
CA ASN A 92 3.35 25.28 -5.56
C ASN A 92 3.58 25.21 -4.05
N HIS A 93 3.82 24.01 -3.49
CA HIS A 93 3.93 23.82 -2.03
C HIS A 93 5.36 23.73 -1.50
N ILE A 94 6.29 23.13 -2.26
CA ILE A 94 7.66 22.92 -1.82
C ILE A 94 8.70 23.57 -2.73
N GLY A 95 8.23 24.25 -3.79
CA GLY A 95 9.05 24.95 -4.77
C GLY A 95 9.66 24.05 -5.83
N MET A 96 9.96 24.66 -6.97
CA MET A 96 10.49 23.97 -8.16
C MET A 96 11.76 23.15 -7.91
N PRO A 97 12.75 23.57 -7.11
CA PRO A 97 13.94 22.74 -6.83
C PRO A 97 13.61 21.42 -6.16
N ASN A 98 12.73 21.43 -5.13
CA ASN A 98 12.35 20.23 -4.42
C ASN A 98 11.43 19.32 -5.27
N ALA A 99 10.53 19.89 -6.08
CA ALA A 99 9.72 19.16 -7.04
C ALA A 99 10.58 18.41 -8.07
N ARG A 100 11.67 19.06 -8.54
CA ARG A 100 12.67 18.46 -9.43
C ARG A 100 13.38 17.26 -8.77
N LEU A 101 13.83 17.43 -7.53
CA LEU A 101 14.47 16.33 -6.79
C LEU A 101 13.52 15.15 -6.56
N TYR A 102 12.22 15.42 -6.32
CA TYR A 102 11.22 14.36 -6.23
C TYR A 102 11.10 13.54 -7.53
N TYR A 103 11.01 14.23 -8.66
CA TYR A 103 11.00 13.58 -9.98
C TYR A 103 12.27 12.77 -10.22
N GLU A 104 13.44 13.38 -10.03
CA GLU A 104 14.74 12.73 -10.25
C GLU A 104 14.93 11.49 -9.39
N ALA A 105 14.51 11.53 -8.12
CA ALA A 105 14.57 10.39 -7.22
C ALA A 105 13.75 9.21 -7.76
N ASN A 106 12.50 9.46 -8.18
CA ASN A 106 11.62 8.41 -8.71
C ASN A 106 12.05 7.91 -10.10
N GLN A 107 12.56 8.80 -10.96
CA GLN A 107 13.09 8.40 -12.25
C GLN A 107 14.36 7.54 -12.10
N LYS A 108 15.26 7.88 -11.18
CA LYS A 108 16.43 7.04 -10.85
C LYS A 108 16.01 5.69 -10.26
N ALA A 109 14.94 5.66 -9.45
CA ALA A 109 14.40 4.43 -8.92
C ALA A 109 13.88 3.48 -10.01
N LEU A 110 13.25 4.01 -11.06
CA LEU A 110 12.86 3.24 -12.23
C LEU A 110 14.10 2.62 -12.91
N PHE A 111 15.12 3.42 -13.17
CA PHE A 111 16.36 2.92 -13.79
C PHE A 111 17.06 1.88 -12.91
N TYR A 112 17.10 2.10 -11.59
CA TYR A 112 17.65 1.14 -10.64
C TYR A 112 16.94 -0.23 -10.72
N ILE A 113 15.61 -0.27 -10.77
CA ILE A 113 14.86 -1.51 -10.94
C ILE A 113 15.17 -2.16 -12.30
N LYS A 114 15.16 -1.38 -13.38
CA LYS A 114 15.47 -1.84 -14.73
C LYS A 114 16.88 -2.44 -14.82
N ASP A 115 17.87 -1.79 -14.21
CA ASP A 115 19.26 -2.25 -14.21
C ASP A 115 19.41 -3.58 -13.46
N ILE A 116 18.77 -3.74 -12.29
CA ILE A 116 18.75 -5.01 -11.56
C ILE A 116 18.13 -6.13 -12.41
N VAL A 117 16.96 -5.87 -13.01
CA VAL A 117 16.29 -6.86 -13.88
C VAL A 117 17.22 -7.30 -15.00
N LYS A 118 17.90 -6.34 -15.64
CA LYS A 118 18.83 -6.60 -16.75
C LYS A 118 20.10 -7.32 -16.30
N GLU A 119 20.77 -6.81 -15.26
CA GLU A 119 22.03 -7.37 -14.75
C GLU A 119 21.87 -8.80 -14.26
N LYS A 120 20.76 -9.09 -13.58
CA LYS A 120 20.47 -10.41 -13.04
C LYS A 120 19.65 -11.31 -13.95
N GLN A 121 19.24 -10.80 -15.11
CA GLN A 121 18.39 -11.53 -16.06
C GLN A 121 17.12 -12.08 -15.41
N ILE A 122 16.45 -11.26 -14.57
CA ILE A 122 15.26 -11.69 -13.86
C ILE A 122 14.08 -11.78 -14.83
N SER A 123 13.50 -12.98 -14.94
CA SER A 123 12.28 -13.21 -15.72
C SER A 123 11.06 -12.77 -14.90
N CYS A 124 10.68 -11.50 -15.00
CA CYS A 124 9.60 -10.89 -14.23
C CYS A 124 8.66 -10.01 -15.08
N ASP A 125 8.47 -10.36 -16.36
CA ASP A 125 7.59 -9.66 -17.30
C ASP A 125 7.83 -8.14 -17.33
N PHE A 126 9.09 -7.72 -17.15
CA PHE A 126 9.43 -6.31 -17.20
C PHE A 126 9.28 -5.78 -18.62
N THR A 127 8.41 -4.77 -18.78
CA THR A 127 8.19 -4.08 -20.06
C THR A 127 8.24 -2.58 -19.89
N GLU A 128 8.92 -1.88 -20.82
CA GLU A 128 8.84 -0.43 -20.90
C GLU A 128 7.50 -0.03 -21.50
N GLN A 129 6.83 0.94 -20.88
CA GLN A 129 5.51 1.40 -21.24
C GLN A 129 5.42 2.91 -21.09
N ASP A 130 4.64 3.58 -21.92
CA ASP A 130 4.27 4.97 -21.69
C ASP A 130 3.18 5.04 -20.61
N ALA A 131 3.25 6.03 -19.73
CA ALA A 131 2.26 6.28 -18.71
C ALA A 131 1.39 7.48 -19.07
N TYR A 132 0.08 7.29 -19.01
CA TYR A 132 -0.94 8.24 -19.39
C TYR A 132 -1.79 8.65 -18.19
N ILE A 133 -1.87 9.96 -17.89
CA ILE A 133 -2.97 10.50 -17.10
C ILE A 133 -3.95 11.21 -18.04
N TYR A 134 -5.24 11.07 -17.79
CA TYR A 134 -6.25 11.62 -18.70
C TYR A 134 -7.50 12.13 -17.99
N ALA A 135 -8.14 13.12 -18.60
CA ALA A 135 -9.42 13.71 -18.19
C ALA A 135 -10.53 13.31 -19.18
N THR A 136 -11.67 12.85 -18.67
CA THR A 136 -12.89 12.61 -19.44
C THR A 136 -13.88 13.76 -19.34
N SER A 137 -13.75 14.61 -18.32
CA SER A 137 -14.58 15.79 -18.09
C SER A 137 -13.89 17.10 -18.48
N GLU A 138 -14.64 18.06 -18.99
CA GLU A 138 -14.14 19.42 -19.30
C GLU A 138 -13.60 20.13 -18.03
N SER A 139 -14.21 19.89 -16.86
CA SER A 139 -13.77 20.47 -15.59
C SER A 139 -12.38 20.06 -15.15
N SER A 140 -11.88 18.93 -15.67
CA SER A 140 -10.55 18.40 -15.34
C SER A 140 -9.46 18.75 -16.37
N VAL A 141 -9.82 19.30 -17.53
CA VAL A 141 -8.87 19.64 -18.60
C VAL A 141 -7.81 20.63 -18.10
N GLN A 142 -8.19 21.64 -17.31
CA GLN A 142 -7.23 22.62 -16.81
C GLN A 142 -6.18 21.98 -15.91
N LYS A 143 -6.53 20.99 -15.09
CA LYS A 143 -5.58 20.28 -14.24
C LYS A 143 -4.52 19.52 -15.06
N ILE A 144 -4.89 18.94 -16.20
CA ILE A 144 -3.93 18.32 -17.14
C ILE A 144 -3.00 19.37 -17.74
N ARG A 145 -3.50 20.57 -18.06
CA ARG A 145 -2.67 21.67 -18.60
C ARG A 145 -1.68 22.19 -17.56
N ASP A 146 -2.11 22.36 -16.32
CA ASP A 146 -1.28 22.81 -15.21
C ASP A 146 -0.16 21.80 -14.95
N GLU A 147 -0.47 20.51 -14.94
CA GLU A 147 0.51 19.43 -14.78
C GLU A 147 1.48 19.37 -15.99
N HIS A 148 0.99 19.56 -17.21
CA HIS A 148 1.84 19.66 -18.40
C HIS A 148 2.81 20.85 -18.32
N GLU A 149 2.37 21.99 -17.81
CA GLU A 149 3.25 23.14 -17.58
C GLU A 149 4.29 22.83 -16.50
N ALA A 150 3.91 22.13 -15.43
CA ALA A 150 4.82 21.66 -14.40
C ALA A 150 5.90 20.72 -15.01
N TYR A 151 5.50 19.76 -15.83
CA TYR A 151 6.46 18.88 -16.53
C TYR A 151 7.42 19.71 -17.42
N THR A 152 6.92 20.76 -18.08
CA THR A 152 7.75 21.69 -18.87
C THR A 152 8.82 22.35 -18.01
N LYS A 153 8.43 22.92 -16.87
CA LYS A 153 9.34 23.61 -15.94
C LYS A 153 10.38 22.65 -15.33
N LEU A 154 10.02 21.40 -15.14
CA LEU A 154 10.91 20.37 -14.59
C LEU A 154 11.77 19.66 -15.63
N GLY A 155 11.52 19.86 -16.93
CA GLY A 155 12.25 19.20 -18.01
C GLY A 155 11.87 17.73 -18.19
N ILE A 156 10.67 17.36 -17.81
CA ILE A 156 10.12 16.00 -17.95
C ILE A 156 9.68 15.80 -19.41
N GLU A 157 10.10 14.69 -20.04
CA GLU A 157 9.63 14.30 -21.36
C GLU A 157 8.16 13.99 -21.36
N ARG A 158 7.39 14.63 -22.23
CA ARG A 158 5.94 14.63 -22.19
C ARG A 158 5.29 14.88 -23.53
N GLU A 159 4.02 14.48 -23.62
CA GLU A 159 3.17 14.74 -24.78
C GLU A 159 1.73 14.99 -24.32
N LEU A 160 1.04 15.98 -24.91
CA LEU A 160 -0.41 16.13 -24.77
C LEU A 160 -1.10 15.37 -25.89
N VAL A 161 -2.10 14.56 -25.52
CA VAL A 161 -2.86 13.74 -26.48
C VAL A 161 -4.37 13.99 -26.33
N LYS A 162 -5.09 13.88 -27.44
CA LYS A 162 -6.55 14.00 -27.50
C LYS A 162 -7.26 12.65 -27.61
N GLU A 163 -6.49 11.59 -27.82
CA GLU A 163 -6.97 10.22 -27.97
C GLU A 163 -6.03 9.30 -27.21
N LEU A 164 -6.54 8.18 -26.72
CA LEU A 164 -5.74 7.12 -26.11
C LEU A 164 -5.72 5.90 -27.01
N PRO A 165 -4.68 5.06 -26.92
CA PRO A 165 -4.67 3.75 -27.57
C PRO A 165 -5.82 2.83 -27.11
N VAL A 166 -6.27 2.96 -25.84
CA VAL A 166 -7.46 2.24 -25.32
C VAL A 166 -8.73 3.02 -25.69
N PRO A 167 -9.88 2.31 -25.94
CA PRO A 167 -11.14 2.94 -26.36
C PRO A 167 -11.85 3.66 -25.20
N VAL A 168 -11.24 4.73 -24.72
CA VAL A 168 -11.81 5.65 -23.72
C VAL A 168 -11.91 7.03 -24.33
N ASP A 169 -13.11 7.61 -24.35
CA ASP A 169 -13.31 8.99 -24.79
C ASP A 169 -12.72 9.95 -23.79
N ILE A 170 -11.71 10.70 -24.22
CA ILE A 170 -11.03 11.69 -23.37
C ILE A 170 -11.19 13.10 -23.92
N LYS A 171 -11.05 14.07 -23.02
CA LYS A 171 -10.94 15.50 -23.38
C LYS A 171 -9.48 15.92 -23.58
N LEU A 172 -8.60 15.40 -22.75
CA LEU A 172 -7.16 15.67 -22.81
C LEU A 172 -6.40 14.61 -22.02
N GLY A 173 -5.26 14.17 -22.54
CA GLY A 173 -4.32 13.29 -21.83
C GLY A 173 -2.93 13.90 -21.79
N LEU A 174 -2.14 13.50 -20.80
CA LEU A 174 -0.73 13.83 -20.65
C LEU A 174 0.08 12.54 -20.50
N VAL A 175 1.06 12.38 -21.35
CA VAL A 175 1.93 11.21 -21.42
C VAL A 175 3.27 11.51 -20.78
N MET A 176 3.75 10.59 -19.93
CA MET A 176 5.15 10.49 -19.51
C MET A 176 5.76 9.28 -20.20
N LYS A 177 6.78 9.52 -21.02
CA LYS A 177 7.45 8.49 -21.83
C LYS A 177 8.37 7.60 -20.97
N HIS A 178 8.69 6.39 -21.48
CA HIS A 178 9.72 5.50 -20.93
C HIS A 178 9.52 5.13 -19.47
N GLN A 179 8.30 4.87 -19.07
CA GLN A 179 7.97 4.27 -17.78
C GLN A 179 7.99 2.73 -17.91
N ALA A 180 7.58 1.98 -16.91
CA ALA A 180 7.63 0.53 -16.97
C ALA A 180 6.55 -0.14 -16.10
N GLN A 181 6.41 -1.44 -16.30
CA GLN A 181 5.61 -2.34 -15.48
C GLN A 181 6.29 -3.71 -15.38
N PHE A 182 5.93 -4.52 -14.40
CA PHE A 182 6.51 -5.83 -14.19
C PHE A 182 5.63 -6.74 -13.33
N HIS A 183 6.09 -7.98 -13.11
CA HIS A 183 5.54 -8.90 -12.12
C HIS A 183 6.32 -8.73 -10.79
N PRO A 184 5.75 -8.09 -9.76
CA PRO A 184 6.51 -7.65 -8.59
C PRO A 184 7.06 -8.80 -7.75
N LEU A 185 6.32 -9.91 -7.62
CA LEU A 185 6.77 -11.03 -6.77
C LEU A 185 7.92 -11.81 -7.40
N LEU A 186 7.91 -12.02 -8.73
CA LEU A 186 9.03 -12.66 -9.43
C LEU A 186 10.33 -11.83 -9.29
N TYR A 187 10.22 -10.50 -9.41
CA TYR A 187 11.35 -9.61 -9.18
C TYR A 187 11.89 -9.71 -7.75
N LEU A 188 11.00 -9.64 -6.75
CA LEU A 188 11.39 -9.60 -5.34
C LEU A 188 11.87 -10.97 -4.83
N THR A 189 11.37 -12.08 -5.36
CA THR A 189 11.87 -13.42 -5.05
C THR A 189 13.34 -13.55 -5.43
N ALA A 190 13.76 -13.02 -6.59
CA ALA A 190 15.16 -13.00 -6.98
C ALA A 190 16.04 -12.16 -6.02
N LEU A 191 15.51 -11.08 -5.45
CA LEU A 191 16.22 -10.30 -4.44
C LEU A 191 16.32 -11.04 -3.09
N LEU A 192 15.29 -11.81 -2.70
CA LEU A 192 15.34 -12.67 -1.49
C LEU A 192 16.48 -13.68 -1.58
N ASP A 193 16.65 -14.33 -2.73
CA ASP A 193 17.75 -15.26 -2.97
C ASP A 193 19.12 -14.59 -2.78
N ASP A 194 19.29 -13.37 -3.30
CA ASP A 194 20.53 -12.63 -3.16
C ASP A 194 20.81 -12.17 -1.72
N ILE A 195 19.77 -11.75 -0.98
CA ILE A 195 19.90 -11.42 0.43
C ILE A 195 20.48 -12.62 1.19
N ILE A 196 19.95 -13.83 0.97
CA ILE A 196 20.42 -15.05 1.64
C ILE A 196 21.85 -15.39 1.19
N LYS A 197 22.16 -15.35 -0.12
CA LYS A 197 23.51 -15.57 -0.66
C LYS A 197 24.55 -14.64 -0.05
N ASN A 198 24.17 -13.39 0.25
CA ASN A 198 25.02 -12.38 0.87
C ASN A 198 25.04 -12.47 2.40
N GLY A 199 24.48 -13.54 3.01
CA GLY A 199 24.52 -13.79 4.45
C GLY A 199 23.43 -13.04 5.25
N GLY A 200 22.43 -12.47 4.59
CA GLY A 200 21.24 -11.90 5.26
C GLY A 200 20.37 -13.02 5.83
N ARG A 201 19.69 -12.72 6.94
CA ARG A 201 18.75 -13.63 7.60
C ARG A 201 17.33 -13.09 7.50
N ILE A 202 16.39 -13.98 7.22
CA ILE A 202 14.96 -13.62 7.09
C ILE A 202 14.15 -14.52 8.01
N PHE A 203 13.21 -13.94 8.77
CA PHE A 203 12.32 -14.67 9.67
C PHE A 203 10.88 -14.23 9.45
N GLU A 204 10.02 -15.20 9.23
CA GLU A 204 8.55 -15.03 9.14
C GLU A 204 7.88 -15.34 10.48
N GLN A 205 6.56 -15.08 10.59
CA GLN A 205 5.78 -15.30 11.81
C GLN A 205 6.44 -14.66 13.06
N THR A 206 7.18 -13.56 12.83
CA THR A 206 8.04 -12.88 13.81
C THR A 206 7.65 -11.42 13.91
N ALA A 207 6.49 -11.15 14.51
CA ALA A 207 5.95 -9.80 14.65
C ALA A 207 6.75 -8.98 15.67
N ALA A 208 7.20 -7.78 15.28
CA ALA A 208 7.75 -6.79 16.19
C ALA A 208 6.61 -6.17 17.04
N LEU A 209 6.82 -6.04 18.35
CA LEU A 209 5.87 -5.41 19.27
C LEU A 209 6.33 -4.05 19.79
N ASP A 210 7.64 -3.89 19.99
CA ASP A 210 8.20 -2.67 20.58
C ASP A 210 9.69 -2.52 20.19
N ILE A 211 10.20 -1.31 20.36
CA ILE A 211 11.61 -0.98 20.21
C ILE A 211 12.10 -0.35 21.50
N LYS A 212 13.07 -1.01 22.15
CA LYS A 212 13.82 -0.42 23.26
C LYS A 212 14.94 0.43 22.67
N LYS A 213 14.91 1.74 22.97
CA LYS A 213 15.89 2.70 22.50
C LYS A 213 17.25 2.51 23.16
N GLY A 214 18.30 2.97 22.48
CA GLY A 214 19.66 2.94 23.02
C GLY A 214 20.71 3.12 21.91
N VAL A 215 21.96 3.06 22.28
CA VAL A 215 23.11 3.05 21.33
C VAL A 215 23.04 1.80 20.43
N LEU A 216 22.61 0.69 21.00
CA LEU A 216 22.24 -0.55 20.32
C LEU A 216 20.76 -0.81 20.61
N PRO A 217 19.84 -0.27 19.80
CA PRO A 217 18.42 -0.47 20.00
C PRO A 217 18.06 -1.96 19.82
N GLU A 218 16.97 -2.36 20.49
CA GLU A 218 16.50 -3.74 20.55
C GLU A 218 15.07 -3.83 20.08
N VAL A 219 14.80 -4.67 19.07
CA VAL A 219 13.44 -5.04 18.66
C VAL A 219 12.95 -6.16 19.58
N VAL A 220 11.78 -5.95 20.20
CA VAL A 220 11.09 -6.96 21.00
C VAL A 220 10.03 -7.62 20.12
N THR A 221 10.10 -8.95 19.97
CA THR A 221 9.15 -9.71 19.14
C THR A 221 8.01 -10.31 19.96
N LYS A 222 6.92 -10.66 19.30
CA LYS A 222 5.76 -11.35 19.90
C LYS A 222 6.16 -12.68 20.54
N ASN A 223 7.17 -13.36 20.00
CA ASN A 223 7.70 -14.63 20.48
C ASN A 223 8.63 -14.46 21.70
N ARG A 224 8.78 -13.23 22.22
CA ARG A 224 9.65 -12.84 23.35
C ARG A 224 11.15 -12.93 23.09
N HIS A 225 11.55 -13.09 21.83
CA HIS A 225 12.95 -12.97 21.43
C HIS A 225 13.29 -11.52 21.10
N ALA A 226 14.54 -11.16 21.31
CA ALA A 226 15.07 -9.84 21.08
C ALA A 226 16.09 -9.82 19.93
N ILE A 227 16.07 -8.75 19.14
CA ILE A 227 17.07 -8.51 18.10
C ILE A 227 17.77 -7.19 18.40
N LYS A 228 19.06 -7.27 18.75
CA LYS A 228 19.90 -6.08 18.96
C LYS A 228 20.60 -5.69 17.67
N SER A 229 20.62 -4.40 17.35
CA SER A 229 21.28 -3.92 16.14
C SER A 229 21.77 -2.47 16.31
N LYS A 230 22.66 -2.03 15.40
CA LYS A 230 23.09 -0.63 15.34
C LYS A 230 21.98 0.27 14.80
N TYR A 231 21.24 -0.26 13.81
CA TYR A 231 20.14 0.43 13.17
C TYR A 231 18.89 -0.47 13.10
N ILE A 232 17.72 0.14 13.24
CA ILE A 232 16.43 -0.50 12.99
C ILE A 232 15.73 0.26 11.87
N VAL A 233 15.18 -0.46 10.88
CA VAL A 233 14.43 0.11 9.76
C VAL A 233 13.01 -0.39 9.78
N CYS A 234 12.03 0.50 10.00
CA CYS A 234 10.61 0.20 10.03
C CYS A 234 10.03 0.34 8.62
N CYS A 235 9.77 -0.81 7.97
CA CYS A 235 9.13 -0.94 6.65
C CYS A 235 7.79 -1.69 6.73
N SER A 236 7.11 -1.61 7.86
CA SER A 236 5.89 -2.37 8.19
C SER A 236 4.60 -1.75 7.63
N HIS A 237 4.65 -1.05 6.52
CA HIS A 237 3.56 -0.28 5.93
C HIS A 237 3.12 0.85 6.87
N PHE A 238 2.25 0.61 7.85
CA PHE A 238 2.05 1.56 8.96
C PHE A 238 3.14 1.33 10.03
N PRO A 239 3.82 2.38 10.52
CA PRO A 239 4.81 2.24 11.57
C PRO A 239 4.15 1.77 12.88
N PHE A 240 4.46 0.55 13.32
CA PHE A 240 3.96 0.00 14.59
C PHE A 240 4.57 0.72 15.81
N TYR A 241 5.72 1.35 15.62
CA TYR A 241 6.43 2.17 16.57
C TYR A 241 6.44 3.62 16.07
N ASP A 242 5.80 4.52 16.82
CA ASP A 242 5.61 5.92 16.39
C ASP A 242 6.87 6.79 16.61
N GLY A 243 7.68 6.48 17.60
CA GLY A 243 8.92 7.22 17.92
C GLY A 243 8.72 8.72 18.19
N GLY A 244 7.49 9.19 18.33
CA GLY A 244 7.12 10.61 18.43
C GLY A 244 6.92 11.32 17.08
N GLY A 245 6.82 10.56 15.98
CA GLY A 245 6.60 11.06 14.61
C GLY A 245 5.15 11.46 14.32
N LEU A 246 4.20 11.07 15.18
CA LEU A 246 2.75 11.33 15.04
C LEU A 246 2.20 10.85 13.69
N TYR A 247 2.62 9.68 13.22
CA TYR A 247 2.26 9.16 11.89
C TYR A 247 0.76 8.97 11.72
N SER A 248 0.04 8.56 12.75
CA SER A 248 -1.42 8.41 12.73
C SER A 248 -2.17 9.72 12.45
N ALA A 249 -1.61 10.86 12.88
CA ALA A 249 -2.17 12.18 12.61
C ALA A 249 -1.75 12.76 11.24
N ARG A 250 -0.80 12.15 10.55
CA ARG A 250 -0.15 12.66 9.33
C ARG A 250 -0.38 11.79 8.09
N MET A 251 -1.05 10.65 8.25
CA MET A 251 -1.38 9.72 7.17
C MET A 251 -2.80 9.20 7.33
N TYR A 252 -3.40 8.83 6.22
CA TYR A 252 -4.67 8.12 6.20
C TYR A 252 -4.60 6.89 5.31
N SER A 253 -5.47 5.91 5.58
CA SER A 253 -5.58 4.68 4.81
C SER A 253 -6.61 4.84 3.70
N ASP A 254 -6.23 4.50 2.48
CA ASP A 254 -7.05 4.56 1.26
C ASP A 254 -7.14 3.16 0.65
N ARG A 255 -8.35 2.66 0.44
CA ARG A 255 -8.60 1.34 -0.15
C ARG A 255 -8.94 1.47 -1.62
N SER A 256 -8.44 0.55 -2.43
CA SER A 256 -8.73 0.45 -3.87
C SER A 256 -8.99 -0.99 -4.24
N TYR A 257 -9.70 -1.19 -5.34
CA TYR A 257 -10.12 -2.48 -5.85
C TYR A 257 -9.50 -2.76 -7.20
N ILE A 258 -9.23 -4.02 -7.50
CA ILE A 258 -8.63 -4.47 -8.73
C ILE A 258 -9.39 -5.69 -9.26
N LEU A 259 -9.72 -5.66 -10.55
CA LEU A 259 -10.14 -6.81 -11.34
C LEU A 259 -9.03 -7.17 -12.33
N ALA A 260 -8.67 -8.43 -12.40
CA ALA A 260 -7.83 -8.96 -13.46
C ALA A 260 -8.74 -9.57 -14.53
N VAL A 261 -8.76 -8.96 -15.70
CA VAL A 261 -9.75 -9.22 -16.76
C VAL A 261 -9.07 -9.79 -17.99
N LYS A 262 -9.57 -10.91 -18.52
CA LYS A 262 -9.31 -11.32 -19.91
C LYS A 262 -10.16 -10.44 -20.84
N PRO A 263 -9.53 -9.54 -21.65
CA PRO A 263 -10.29 -8.63 -22.49
C PRO A 263 -10.82 -9.32 -23.74
N LYS A 264 -11.94 -8.82 -24.31
CA LYS A 264 -12.44 -9.24 -25.62
C LYS A 264 -11.74 -8.58 -26.79
N ILE A 265 -11.06 -7.46 -26.54
CA ILE A 265 -10.26 -6.75 -27.56
C ILE A 265 -8.78 -7.09 -27.41
N GLU A 266 -8.01 -6.90 -28.47
CA GLU A 266 -6.55 -6.85 -28.35
C GLU A 266 -6.18 -5.61 -27.55
N TYR A 267 -5.62 -5.81 -26.34
CA TYR A 267 -5.28 -4.70 -25.45
C TYR A 267 -3.98 -4.04 -25.93
N PRO A 268 -3.99 -2.71 -26.17
CA PRO A 268 -2.80 -1.98 -26.58
C PRO A 268 -1.78 -1.87 -25.45
N GLU A 269 -0.59 -1.41 -25.79
CA GLU A 269 0.42 -1.06 -24.78
C GLU A 269 0.05 0.22 -24.03
N GLY A 270 0.74 0.47 -22.91
CA GLY A 270 0.55 1.66 -22.09
C GLY A 270 -0.10 1.39 -20.74
N MET A 271 0.14 2.33 -19.82
CA MET A 271 -0.44 2.37 -18.48
C MET A 271 -1.30 3.61 -18.36
N TYR A 272 -2.57 3.46 -18.03
CA TYR A 272 -3.56 4.54 -18.06
C TYR A 272 -4.12 4.82 -16.68
N LEU A 273 -4.35 6.11 -16.37
CA LEU A 273 -4.96 6.55 -15.11
C LEU A 273 -5.85 7.77 -15.36
N SER A 274 -7.15 7.64 -15.06
CA SER A 274 -8.08 8.77 -15.05
C SER A 274 -7.85 9.67 -13.84
N ILE A 275 -7.82 10.98 -14.05
CA ILE A 275 -7.79 11.98 -12.97
C ILE A 275 -9.18 12.37 -12.46
N ASP A 276 -10.23 11.98 -13.17
CA ASP A 276 -11.61 12.19 -12.73
C ASP A 276 -11.98 11.23 -11.60
N GLN A 277 -12.98 11.62 -10.81
CA GLN A 277 -13.47 10.79 -9.72
C GLN A 277 -14.80 10.12 -10.08
N PRO A 278 -14.95 8.82 -9.79
CA PRO A 278 -13.93 7.90 -9.24
C PRO A 278 -12.84 7.57 -10.27
N SER A 279 -11.59 7.53 -9.82
CA SER A 279 -10.46 7.25 -10.72
C SER A 279 -10.51 5.83 -11.28
N ARG A 280 -10.00 5.66 -12.50
CA ARG A 280 -9.88 4.38 -13.20
C ARG A 280 -8.46 4.21 -13.71
N SER A 281 -7.91 3.03 -13.53
CA SER A 281 -6.57 2.70 -14.00
C SER A 281 -6.59 1.39 -14.78
N LEU A 282 -5.84 1.36 -15.87
CA LEU A 282 -5.65 0.20 -16.73
C LEU A 282 -4.17 -0.04 -16.95
N ARG A 283 -3.75 -1.30 -16.89
CA ARG A 283 -2.48 -1.82 -17.38
C ARG A 283 -2.61 -3.32 -17.60
N TYR A 284 -1.71 -3.95 -18.36
CA TYR A 284 -1.75 -5.40 -18.54
C TYR A 284 -0.58 -6.11 -17.82
N THR A 285 -0.70 -7.41 -17.68
CA THR A 285 0.38 -8.35 -17.39
C THR A 285 0.21 -9.59 -18.26
N GLU A 286 1.22 -10.43 -18.35
CA GLU A 286 1.16 -11.68 -19.09
C GLU A 286 0.57 -12.79 -18.22
N MET A 287 -0.32 -13.61 -18.81
CA MET A 287 -0.84 -14.84 -18.21
C MET A 287 -0.94 -15.94 -19.27
N ASN A 288 -0.06 -16.94 -19.21
CA ASN A 288 -0.03 -18.06 -20.15
C ASN A 288 0.09 -17.62 -21.65
N GLY A 289 0.79 -16.53 -21.91
CA GLY A 289 0.97 -15.97 -23.24
C GLY A 289 -0.14 -15.01 -23.72
N ASP A 290 -1.19 -14.81 -22.90
CA ASP A 290 -2.25 -13.84 -23.16
C ASP A 290 -2.11 -12.62 -22.26
N LYS A 291 -2.62 -11.45 -22.72
CA LYS A 291 -2.68 -10.26 -21.87
C LYS A 291 -3.83 -10.37 -20.88
N LEU A 292 -3.50 -10.20 -19.59
CA LEU A 292 -4.44 -10.05 -18.49
C LEU A 292 -4.47 -8.57 -18.07
N VAL A 293 -5.61 -7.90 -18.23
CA VAL A 293 -5.71 -6.47 -17.94
C VAL A 293 -6.12 -6.24 -16.50
N LEU A 294 -5.32 -5.49 -15.76
CA LEU A 294 -5.63 -5.04 -14.41
C LEU A 294 -6.42 -3.75 -14.48
N VAL A 295 -7.70 -3.85 -14.13
CA VAL A 295 -8.64 -2.72 -14.04
C VAL A 295 -8.76 -2.33 -12.58
N SER A 296 -8.37 -1.11 -12.21
CA SER A 296 -8.38 -0.69 -10.80
C SER A 296 -8.99 0.69 -10.58
N GLY A 297 -9.42 0.95 -9.35
CA GLY A 297 -10.04 2.23 -8.98
C GLY A 297 -10.93 2.13 -7.77
N GLU A 298 -12.03 2.90 -7.77
CA GLU A 298 -13.02 2.95 -6.69
C GLU A 298 -12.42 3.24 -5.30
N SER A 299 -11.43 4.14 -5.27
CA SER A 299 -10.71 4.45 -4.04
C SER A 299 -11.57 5.18 -3.02
N HIS A 300 -11.49 4.77 -1.77
CA HIS A 300 -12.13 5.42 -0.62
C HIS A 300 -11.32 5.20 0.67
N LYS A 301 -11.57 6.03 1.69
CA LYS A 301 -10.96 5.82 3.01
C LYS A 301 -11.40 4.48 3.60
N THR A 302 -10.46 3.69 4.11
CA THR A 302 -10.74 2.38 4.74
C THR A 302 -11.76 2.50 5.86
N GLY A 303 -12.69 1.56 5.94
CA GLY A 303 -13.80 1.56 6.91
C GLY A 303 -14.87 2.62 6.64
N GLN A 304 -14.83 3.30 5.48
CA GLN A 304 -15.80 4.29 5.04
C GLN A 304 -16.20 3.96 3.60
N GLY A 305 -17.40 4.30 3.18
CA GLY A 305 -17.84 4.12 1.81
C GLY A 305 -19.06 3.20 1.68
N LYS A 306 -19.19 2.60 0.51
CA LYS A 306 -20.25 1.66 0.13
C LYS A 306 -19.82 0.22 0.43
N GLU A 307 -20.73 -0.72 0.20
CA GLU A 307 -20.41 -2.15 0.22
C GLU A 307 -19.38 -2.51 -0.87
N MET A 308 -18.50 -3.47 -0.58
CA MET A 308 -17.43 -3.85 -1.51
C MET A 308 -17.92 -4.35 -2.85
N SER A 309 -19.04 -5.07 -2.86
CA SER A 309 -19.68 -5.56 -4.07
C SER A 309 -20.01 -4.44 -5.08
N GLU A 310 -20.45 -3.27 -4.59
CA GLU A 310 -20.72 -2.11 -5.43
C GLU A 310 -19.47 -1.58 -6.13
N HIS A 311 -18.31 -1.59 -5.44
CA HIS A 311 -17.05 -1.13 -6.00
C HIS A 311 -16.56 -2.07 -7.12
N TYR A 312 -16.65 -3.39 -6.90
CA TYR A 312 -16.29 -4.37 -7.92
C TYR A 312 -17.25 -4.32 -9.12
N GLU A 313 -18.56 -4.15 -8.89
CA GLU A 313 -19.53 -4.03 -9.99
C GLU A 313 -19.28 -2.76 -10.83
N ALA A 314 -18.94 -1.63 -10.19
CA ALA A 314 -18.57 -0.41 -10.90
C ALA A 314 -17.29 -0.58 -11.76
N LEU A 315 -16.29 -1.32 -11.27
CA LEU A 315 -15.10 -1.66 -12.06
C LEU A 315 -15.43 -2.61 -13.21
N LYS A 316 -16.30 -3.60 -12.98
CA LYS A 316 -16.76 -4.54 -14.01
C LYS A 316 -17.50 -3.81 -15.13
N GLN A 317 -18.41 -2.90 -14.80
CA GLN A 317 -19.11 -2.07 -15.79
C GLN A 317 -18.13 -1.21 -16.60
N PHE A 318 -17.15 -0.60 -15.95
CA PHE A 318 -16.12 0.17 -16.66
C PHE A 318 -15.30 -0.73 -17.58
N ALA A 319 -14.87 -1.91 -17.14
CA ALA A 319 -14.10 -2.86 -17.94
C ALA A 319 -14.89 -3.35 -19.16
N ASP A 320 -16.17 -3.74 -18.95
CA ASP A 320 -17.01 -4.25 -20.04
C ASP A 320 -17.27 -3.17 -21.11
N ASN A 321 -17.50 -1.93 -20.69
CA ASN A 321 -17.71 -0.80 -21.61
C ASN A 321 -16.42 -0.38 -22.35
N THR A 322 -15.24 -0.66 -21.78
CA THR A 322 -13.95 -0.19 -22.34
C THR A 322 -13.24 -1.28 -23.15
N ILE A 323 -13.01 -2.45 -22.56
CA ILE A 323 -12.21 -3.52 -23.17
C ILE A 323 -13.02 -4.79 -23.45
N GLY A 324 -14.29 -4.84 -23.00
CA GLY A 324 -15.09 -6.05 -22.97
C GLY A 324 -14.52 -7.10 -22.01
N ILE A 325 -15.36 -7.96 -21.49
CA ILE A 325 -14.95 -8.99 -20.53
C ILE A 325 -15.19 -10.37 -21.13
N GLU A 326 -14.11 -11.16 -21.32
CA GLU A 326 -14.23 -12.59 -21.59
C GLU A 326 -14.39 -13.35 -20.26
N SER A 327 -13.49 -13.08 -19.29
CA SER A 327 -13.56 -13.64 -17.95
C SER A 327 -12.83 -12.74 -16.93
N ILE A 328 -13.11 -12.94 -15.64
CA ILE A 328 -12.44 -12.28 -14.51
C ILE A 328 -11.84 -13.36 -13.61
N PRO A 329 -10.62 -13.87 -13.92
CA PRO A 329 -10.02 -14.96 -13.15
C PRO A 329 -9.58 -14.56 -11.74
N TYR A 330 -9.24 -13.29 -11.50
CA TYR A 330 -8.79 -12.81 -10.21
C TYR A 330 -9.39 -11.46 -9.87
N HIS A 331 -9.60 -11.24 -8.57
CA HIS A 331 -9.96 -9.93 -8.02
C HIS A 331 -9.38 -9.78 -6.61
N TRP A 332 -9.04 -8.56 -6.22
CA TRP A 332 -8.52 -8.25 -4.90
C TRP A 332 -8.67 -6.77 -4.58
N SER A 333 -8.48 -6.43 -3.32
CA SER A 333 -8.35 -5.05 -2.90
C SER A 333 -6.98 -4.80 -2.27
N THR A 334 -6.62 -3.54 -2.13
CA THR A 334 -5.38 -3.11 -1.50
C THR A 334 -5.60 -1.89 -0.65
N GLN A 335 -4.84 -1.78 0.44
CA GLN A 335 -4.84 -0.60 1.30
C GLN A 335 -3.50 0.12 1.14
N ASP A 336 -3.57 1.41 0.86
CA ASP A 336 -2.42 2.30 0.74
C ASP A 336 -2.42 3.34 1.86
N LEU A 337 -1.24 3.75 2.29
CA LEU A 337 -1.07 4.84 3.23
C LEU A 337 -0.68 6.12 2.49
N VAL A 338 -1.49 7.15 2.69
CA VAL A 338 -1.31 8.44 2.04
C VAL A 338 -0.87 9.47 3.08
N SER A 339 0.34 10.00 2.92
CA SER A 339 0.78 11.18 3.69
C SER A 339 -0.02 12.41 3.28
N ILE A 340 -0.31 13.29 4.24
CA ILE A 340 -1.17 14.47 4.01
C ILE A 340 -0.58 15.42 2.96
N ASP A 341 0.75 15.52 2.88
CA ASP A 341 1.49 16.29 1.88
C ASP A 341 1.82 15.50 0.61
N LYS A 342 1.34 14.25 0.50
CA LYS A 342 1.54 13.34 -0.63
C LYS A 342 3.00 12.91 -0.90
N ILE A 343 3.94 13.26 -0.03
CA ILE A 343 5.33 12.86 -0.11
C ILE A 343 5.57 11.75 0.91
N PRO A 344 6.22 10.63 0.56
CA PRO A 344 6.58 9.57 1.50
C PRO A 344 7.42 10.08 2.69
N PHE A 345 7.33 9.38 3.82
CA PHE A 345 8.22 9.58 4.96
C PHE A 345 9.36 8.57 4.90
N ILE A 346 10.60 9.03 4.69
CA ILE A 346 11.79 8.20 4.58
C ILE A 346 12.94 8.84 5.35
N GLY A 347 13.53 8.12 6.30
CA GLY A 347 14.67 8.59 7.10
C GLY A 347 14.51 8.32 8.59
N PRO A 348 15.23 9.05 9.49
CA PRO A 348 15.08 8.94 10.92
C PRO A 348 13.63 9.12 11.37
N ILE A 349 13.14 8.22 12.22
CA ILE A 349 11.71 8.16 12.62
C ILE A 349 11.27 9.44 13.33
N SER A 350 12.20 10.11 14.02
CA SER A 350 12.02 11.43 14.62
C SER A 350 13.37 12.16 14.72
N LYS A 351 13.35 13.45 15.05
CA LYS A 351 14.59 14.28 15.16
C LYS A 351 15.62 13.77 16.17
N ASN A 352 15.16 12.98 17.14
CA ASN A 352 16.01 12.53 18.26
C ASN A 352 16.43 11.06 18.14
N GLU A 353 16.06 10.37 17.05
CA GLU A 353 16.26 8.93 16.87
C GLU A 353 16.95 8.66 15.54
N ASP A 354 18.26 8.86 15.50
CA ASP A 354 19.04 8.78 14.26
C ASP A 354 19.30 7.33 13.81
N ASN A 355 19.18 6.35 14.71
CA ASN A 355 19.41 4.94 14.46
C ASN A 355 18.12 4.09 14.38
N ILE A 356 16.94 4.73 14.47
CA ILE A 356 15.65 4.11 14.17
C ILE A 356 15.06 4.83 12.96
N LEU A 357 14.94 4.12 11.85
CA LEU A 357 14.57 4.66 10.56
C LEU A 357 13.19 4.16 10.16
N VAL A 358 12.52 4.89 9.28
CA VAL A 358 11.19 4.54 8.77
C VAL A 358 11.08 4.81 7.27
N ALA A 359 10.27 4.00 6.59
CA ALA A 359 9.81 4.26 5.24
C ALA A 359 8.32 3.91 5.13
N THR A 360 7.47 4.92 4.85
CA THR A 360 6.01 4.77 4.84
C THR A 360 5.33 5.90 4.06
N GLY A 361 4.00 5.80 3.86
CA GLY A 361 3.19 6.85 3.26
C GLY A 361 3.38 6.98 1.75
N PHE A 362 3.58 5.87 1.04
CA PHE A 362 3.89 5.86 -0.39
C PHE A 362 2.71 6.18 -1.30
N LYS A 363 1.54 6.46 -0.74
CA LYS A 363 0.31 6.64 -1.53
C LYS A 363 0.09 5.35 -2.33
N LYS A 364 0.01 5.42 -3.65
CA LYS A 364 -0.17 4.26 -4.55
C LYS A 364 1.08 3.98 -5.39
N TRP A 365 2.23 4.58 -5.03
CA TRP A 365 3.46 4.62 -5.84
C TRP A 365 4.63 3.89 -5.17
N GLY A 366 4.30 2.80 -4.47
CA GLY A 366 5.28 2.03 -3.70
C GLY A 366 6.40 1.40 -4.52
N MET A 367 6.22 1.16 -5.83
CA MET A 367 7.25 0.51 -6.65
C MET A 367 8.51 1.37 -6.75
N THR A 368 8.41 2.60 -7.23
CA THR A 368 9.56 3.52 -7.30
C THR A 368 9.93 4.07 -5.92
N SER A 369 8.95 4.45 -5.09
CA SER A 369 9.22 5.01 -3.76
C SER A 369 9.96 4.05 -2.84
N SER A 370 9.79 2.73 -2.99
CA SER A 370 10.55 1.74 -2.23
C SER A 370 12.03 1.71 -2.61
N ALA A 371 12.35 1.84 -3.88
CA ALA A 371 13.75 1.94 -4.33
C ALA A 371 14.38 3.28 -3.91
N VAL A 372 13.62 4.39 -3.93
CA VAL A 372 14.04 5.67 -3.33
C VAL A 372 14.34 5.48 -1.85
N ALA A 373 13.45 4.80 -1.12
CA ALA A 373 13.63 4.53 0.31
C ALA A 373 14.87 3.69 0.59
N ALA A 374 15.06 2.59 -0.14
CA ALA A 374 16.22 1.73 0.01
C ALA A 374 17.53 2.48 -0.18
N ASN A 375 17.60 3.37 -1.17
CA ASN A 375 18.77 4.21 -1.43
C ASN A 375 19.04 5.21 -0.29
N ILE A 376 18.02 5.98 0.12
CA ILE A 376 18.17 6.99 1.19
C ILE A 376 18.55 6.32 2.52
N LEU A 377 17.87 5.23 2.89
CA LEU A 377 18.10 4.54 4.16
C LEU A 377 19.48 3.88 4.21
N SER A 378 19.89 3.24 3.10
CA SER A 378 21.21 2.62 3.02
C SER A 378 22.34 3.64 3.05
N ASP A 379 22.20 4.79 2.39
CA ASP A 379 23.16 5.88 2.45
C ASP A 379 23.24 6.48 3.85
N HIS A 380 22.11 6.66 4.56
CA HIS A 380 22.08 7.12 5.94
C HIS A 380 22.83 6.16 6.86
N ILE A 381 22.58 4.85 6.76
CA ILE A 381 23.25 3.80 7.56
C ILE A 381 24.76 3.77 7.30
N GLU A 382 25.18 4.06 6.08
CA GLU A 382 26.59 4.13 5.65
C GLU A 382 27.24 5.49 5.92
N ASN A 383 26.51 6.44 6.54
CA ASN A 383 26.91 7.84 6.76
C ASN A 383 27.29 8.58 5.46
N LYS A 384 26.65 8.26 4.36
CA LYS A 384 26.76 8.96 3.09
C LYS A 384 25.71 10.06 2.94
N GLN A 385 26.10 11.15 2.33
CA GLN A 385 25.13 12.21 1.97
C GLN A 385 24.26 11.75 0.81
N ASN A 386 22.95 11.98 0.95
CA ASN A 386 21.97 11.71 -0.08
C ASN A 386 21.19 12.99 -0.42
N SER A 387 21.28 13.46 -1.66
CA SER A 387 20.68 14.73 -2.11
C SER A 387 19.14 14.75 -2.01
N TYR A 388 18.51 13.59 -1.95
CA TYR A 388 17.05 13.48 -1.90
C TYR A 388 16.52 13.41 -0.44
N ALA A 389 17.36 13.07 0.55
CA ALA A 389 16.90 12.77 1.90
C ALA A 389 16.05 13.90 2.54
N ASN A 390 16.41 15.16 2.30
CA ASN A 390 15.71 16.30 2.89
C ASN A 390 14.25 16.42 2.47
N ILE A 391 13.88 15.99 1.25
CA ILE A 391 12.49 16.06 0.77
C ILE A 391 11.63 15.02 1.49
N PHE A 392 12.20 13.85 1.73
CA PHE A 392 11.49 12.70 2.26
C PHE A 392 11.55 12.59 3.78
N THR A 393 12.39 13.41 4.47
CA THR A 393 12.58 13.29 5.92
C THR A 393 11.26 13.33 6.70
N PRO A 394 11.04 12.41 7.65
CA PRO A 394 9.86 12.43 8.52
C PRO A 394 9.74 13.70 9.37
N SER A 395 10.86 14.37 9.64
CA SER A 395 10.88 15.62 10.43
C SER A 395 10.51 16.87 9.65
N ARG A 396 10.22 16.75 8.33
CA ARG A 396 9.74 17.88 7.51
C ARG A 396 8.41 18.41 7.99
N PHE A 397 8.23 19.70 7.87
CA PHE A 397 6.95 20.37 8.14
C PHE A 397 6.71 21.43 7.08
N HIS A 398 5.61 21.26 6.35
CA HIS A 398 5.11 22.22 5.36
C HIS A 398 3.76 22.75 5.87
N PRO A 399 3.70 24.01 6.37
CA PRO A 399 2.48 24.54 6.98
C PRO A 399 1.32 24.70 6.00
N ASP A 400 1.59 24.96 4.72
CA ASP A 400 0.57 25.08 3.67
C ASP A 400 0.80 24.00 2.58
N PRO A 401 -0.22 23.20 2.22
CA PRO A 401 -1.58 23.10 2.78
C PRO A 401 -1.66 22.14 3.99
N GLY A 402 -0.52 21.68 4.50
CA GLY A 402 -0.43 20.61 5.50
C GLY A 402 -1.28 20.85 6.73
N LEU A 403 -1.22 22.04 7.33
CA LEU A 403 -1.94 22.32 8.58
C LEU A 403 -3.47 22.23 8.43
N LYS A 404 -4.05 22.77 7.36
CA LYS A 404 -5.49 22.69 7.10
C LYS A 404 -5.93 21.24 6.87
N LYS A 405 -5.16 20.47 6.09
CA LYS A 405 -5.42 19.05 5.82
C LYS A 405 -5.29 18.20 7.08
N ILE A 406 -4.29 18.46 7.94
CA ILE A 406 -4.12 17.79 9.24
C ILE A 406 -5.35 18.06 10.12
N ILE A 407 -5.78 19.30 10.27
CA ILE A 407 -6.94 19.66 11.08
C ILE A 407 -8.21 18.98 10.53
N SER A 408 -8.46 19.08 9.23
CA SER A 408 -9.64 18.47 8.59
C SER A 408 -9.66 16.95 8.74
N TYR A 409 -8.52 16.30 8.54
CA TYR A 409 -8.40 14.86 8.70
C TYR A 409 -8.65 14.42 10.15
N ASN A 410 -8.01 15.05 11.12
CA ASN A 410 -8.17 14.68 12.52
C ASN A 410 -9.58 15.04 13.06
N ALA A 411 -10.26 16.04 12.49
CA ALA A 411 -11.67 16.31 12.77
C ALA A 411 -12.59 15.20 12.24
N ASP A 412 -12.30 14.63 11.06
CA ASP A 412 -13.00 13.49 10.50
C ASP A 412 -12.81 12.23 11.38
N VAL A 413 -11.58 11.95 11.81
CA VAL A 413 -11.27 10.88 12.78
C VAL A 413 -12.06 11.05 14.08
N ALA A 414 -12.08 12.26 14.65
CA ALA A 414 -12.84 12.54 15.87
C ALA A 414 -14.34 12.32 15.68
N LYS A 415 -14.91 12.68 14.52
CA LYS A 415 -16.33 12.45 14.18
C LYS A 415 -16.66 10.96 14.19
N HIS A 416 -15.84 10.12 13.52
CA HIS A 416 -16.04 8.66 13.50
C HIS A 416 -15.88 8.04 14.89
N PHE A 417 -14.91 8.51 15.67
CA PHE A 417 -14.73 8.09 17.06
C PHE A 417 -15.98 8.33 17.90
N ILE A 418 -16.56 9.52 17.85
CA ILE A 418 -17.75 9.90 18.62
C ILE A 418 -18.98 9.13 18.11
N LYS A 419 -19.19 9.09 16.78
CA LYS A 419 -20.34 8.41 16.17
C LYS A 419 -20.40 6.94 16.59
N GLY A 420 -19.30 6.19 16.42
CA GLY A 420 -19.26 4.77 16.76
C GLY A 420 -19.56 4.48 18.24
N LYS A 421 -19.11 5.35 19.17
CA LYS A 421 -19.38 5.21 20.61
C LYS A 421 -20.84 5.47 20.99
N LEU A 422 -21.58 6.23 20.18
CA LEU A 422 -22.99 6.57 20.43
C LEU A 422 -23.97 5.59 19.76
N GLU A 423 -23.53 4.84 18.75
CA GLU A 423 -24.38 3.87 18.06
C GLU A 423 -24.73 2.67 18.94
N LYS A 424 -26.03 2.37 19.01
CA LYS A 424 -26.56 1.16 19.65
C LYS A 424 -27.39 0.41 18.60
N PRO A 425 -26.82 -0.59 17.94
CA PRO A 425 -27.56 -1.38 16.95
C PRO A 425 -28.67 -2.19 17.63
N ASP A 426 -29.83 -2.31 16.96
CA ASP A 426 -30.96 -3.11 17.43
C ASP A 426 -30.84 -4.60 17.03
N VAL A 427 -29.78 -4.98 16.34
CA VAL A 427 -29.51 -6.35 15.87
C VAL A 427 -28.96 -7.20 17.01
N LYS A 428 -29.46 -8.44 17.12
CA LYS A 428 -28.99 -9.41 18.11
C LYS A 428 -28.06 -10.44 17.47
N PRO A 429 -27.18 -11.11 18.25
CA PRO A 429 -26.28 -12.15 17.73
C PRO A 429 -26.99 -13.31 17.02
N GLU A 430 -28.24 -13.62 17.44
CA GLU A 430 -29.07 -14.67 16.85
C GLU A 430 -29.51 -14.35 15.41
N ASP A 431 -29.60 -13.07 15.05
CA ASP A 431 -30.06 -12.57 13.74
C ASP A 431 -28.95 -12.56 12.68
N VAL A 432 -27.75 -13.00 13.02
CA VAL A 432 -26.60 -13.07 12.08
C VAL A 432 -26.66 -14.41 11.33
N GLU A 433 -26.76 -14.35 10.01
CA GLU A 433 -26.81 -15.54 9.14
C GLU A 433 -25.42 -16.16 8.94
N THR A 434 -25.37 -17.40 8.45
CA THR A 434 -24.12 -18.09 8.13
C THR A 434 -23.38 -17.35 7.02
N GLY A 435 -22.07 -17.12 7.19
CA GLY A 435 -21.23 -16.31 6.29
C GLY A 435 -21.34 -14.81 6.52
N GLU A 436 -22.22 -14.35 7.39
CA GLU A 436 -22.52 -12.95 7.62
C GLU A 436 -21.80 -12.39 8.86
N GLY A 437 -21.40 -11.11 8.77
CA GLY A 437 -20.91 -10.33 9.91
C GLY A 437 -21.75 -9.07 10.08
N LYS A 438 -22.09 -8.76 11.34
CA LYS A 438 -22.90 -7.59 11.70
C LYS A 438 -22.43 -6.95 13.00
N ILE A 439 -22.72 -5.67 13.11
CA ILE A 439 -22.64 -4.98 14.40
C ILE A 439 -23.93 -5.29 15.17
N VAL A 440 -23.78 -5.80 16.39
CA VAL A 440 -24.87 -6.28 17.23
C VAL A 440 -24.80 -5.67 18.64
N THR A 441 -25.84 -5.86 19.41
CA THR A 441 -25.85 -5.51 20.83
C THR A 441 -25.77 -6.77 21.69
N VAL A 442 -24.73 -6.89 22.53
CA VAL A 442 -24.52 -7.95 23.52
C VAL A 442 -24.47 -7.32 24.91
N ASN A 443 -25.37 -7.73 25.82
CA ASN A 443 -25.44 -7.20 27.20
C ASN A 443 -25.49 -5.65 27.24
N GLY A 444 -26.24 -5.03 26.31
CA GLY A 444 -26.39 -3.57 26.19
C GLY A 444 -25.17 -2.81 25.66
N LYS A 445 -24.16 -3.50 25.14
CA LYS A 445 -22.96 -2.95 24.55
C LYS A 445 -22.85 -3.32 23.07
N ARG A 446 -22.24 -2.42 22.29
CA ARG A 446 -21.86 -2.66 20.88
C ARG A 446 -20.85 -3.81 20.81
N ALA A 447 -21.06 -4.74 19.89
CA ALA A 447 -20.18 -5.86 19.60
C ALA A 447 -20.20 -6.19 18.11
N GLY A 448 -19.15 -6.83 17.61
CA GLY A 448 -19.11 -7.44 16.29
C GLY A 448 -19.46 -8.92 16.38
N ALA A 449 -20.35 -9.39 15.53
CA ALA A 449 -20.74 -10.80 15.43
C ALA A 449 -20.51 -11.30 14.02
N TYR A 450 -19.83 -12.42 13.87
CA TYR A 450 -19.65 -13.14 12.60
C TYR A 450 -20.01 -14.61 12.80
N ARG A 451 -20.85 -15.17 11.90
CA ARG A 451 -21.17 -16.58 11.91
C ARG A 451 -20.47 -17.29 10.76
N ASP A 452 -19.56 -18.17 11.10
CA ASP A 452 -18.79 -18.91 10.10
C ASP A 452 -19.62 -19.96 9.35
N GLU A 453 -19.05 -20.54 8.28
CA GLU A 453 -19.67 -21.56 7.43
C GLU A 453 -20.05 -22.86 8.21
N LYS A 454 -19.50 -23.05 9.41
CA LYS A 454 -19.83 -24.18 10.32
C LYS A 454 -20.94 -23.82 11.30
N GLY A 455 -21.48 -22.59 11.23
CA GLY A 455 -22.50 -22.05 12.13
C GLY A 455 -21.95 -21.56 13.47
N CYS A 456 -20.62 -21.55 13.67
CA CYS A 456 -20.03 -21.02 14.90
C CYS A 456 -20.08 -19.50 14.92
N LEU A 457 -20.55 -18.91 16.03
CA LEU A 457 -20.64 -17.47 16.22
C LEU A 457 -19.36 -16.93 16.88
N HIS A 458 -18.70 -15.99 16.22
CA HIS A 458 -17.55 -15.26 16.75
C HIS A 458 -18.01 -13.88 17.20
N LEU A 459 -17.78 -13.56 18.48
CA LEU A 459 -18.13 -12.26 19.07
C LEU A 459 -16.88 -11.51 19.48
N VAL A 460 -16.77 -10.25 19.07
CA VAL A 460 -15.64 -9.37 19.38
C VAL A 460 -16.09 -8.00 19.88
N ASP A 461 -15.31 -7.41 20.78
CA ASP A 461 -15.42 -6.01 21.13
C ASP A 461 -14.98 -5.17 19.92
N THR A 462 -15.84 -4.29 19.45
CA THR A 462 -15.56 -3.45 18.25
C THR A 462 -14.61 -2.30 18.52
N THR A 463 -14.10 -2.15 19.73
CA THR A 463 -13.14 -1.11 20.07
C THR A 463 -11.75 -1.44 19.51
N CYS A 464 -11.31 -0.71 18.49
CA CYS A 464 -10.01 -0.86 17.87
C CYS A 464 -8.86 -0.70 18.89
N THR A 465 -7.97 -1.67 18.94
CA THR A 465 -6.87 -1.72 19.91
C THR A 465 -5.73 -0.75 19.61
N HIS A 466 -5.79 0.00 18.49
CA HIS A 466 -4.84 1.08 18.18
C HIS A 466 -5.12 2.34 19.02
N LEU A 467 -6.21 3.04 18.75
CA LEU A 467 -6.58 4.30 19.42
C LEU A 467 -8.06 4.37 19.84
N GLY A 468 -8.75 3.23 19.90
CA GLY A 468 -10.07 3.12 20.53
C GLY A 468 -11.28 3.52 19.67
N CYS A 469 -11.11 3.70 18.34
CA CYS A 469 -12.24 3.88 17.43
C CYS A 469 -13.07 2.59 17.30
N GLU A 470 -14.35 2.69 16.94
CA GLU A 470 -15.15 1.50 16.65
C GLU A 470 -14.88 1.00 15.23
N VAL A 471 -14.74 -0.33 15.08
CA VAL A 471 -14.57 -0.98 13.78
C VAL A 471 -15.93 -1.29 13.15
N GLU A 472 -15.96 -1.37 11.82
CA GLU A 472 -17.11 -1.75 11.02
C GLU A 472 -16.84 -3.07 10.28
N TRP A 473 -17.89 -3.80 9.94
CA TRP A 473 -17.76 -5.03 9.17
C TRP A 473 -17.52 -4.72 7.69
N ASN A 474 -16.62 -5.47 7.10
CA ASN A 474 -16.34 -5.48 5.68
C ASN A 474 -16.77 -6.85 5.12
N ASP A 475 -17.88 -6.87 4.42
CA ASP A 475 -18.54 -8.07 3.90
C ASP A 475 -17.73 -8.79 2.81
N GLY A 476 -17.03 -8.05 1.98
CA GLY A 476 -16.30 -8.63 0.86
C GLY A 476 -14.96 -9.27 1.22
N GLU A 477 -14.33 -8.88 2.33
CA GLU A 477 -13.07 -9.48 2.80
C GLU A 477 -13.20 -10.18 4.15
N HIS A 478 -14.39 -10.21 4.70
CA HIS A 478 -14.71 -10.79 5.99
C HIS A 478 -13.75 -10.28 7.08
N THR A 479 -13.68 -8.95 7.25
CA THR A 479 -12.81 -8.30 8.24
C THR A 479 -13.56 -7.21 9.01
N TRP A 480 -13.06 -6.89 10.21
CA TRP A 480 -13.45 -5.71 10.98
C TRP A 480 -12.48 -4.58 10.63
N ASP A 481 -12.95 -3.53 9.99
CA ASP A 481 -12.13 -2.42 9.48
C ASP A 481 -12.32 -1.15 10.32
N CYS A 482 -11.21 -0.52 10.71
CA CYS A 482 -11.22 0.71 11.51
C CYS A 482 -11.27 1.96 10.63
N PRO A 483 -12.34 2.79 10.69
CA PRO A 483 -12.49 3.98 9.83
C PRO A 483 -11.53 5.13 10.18
N CYS A 484 -10.84 5.05 11.33
CA CYS A 484 -9.94 6.12 11.78
C CYS A 484 -8.56 6.01 11.12
N HIS A 485 -7.90 4.86 11.21
CA HIS A 485 -6.52 4.68 10.74
C HIS A 485 -6.32 3.39 9.91
N GLY A 486 -7.40 2.66 9.59
CA GLY A 486 -7.34 1.50 8.70
C GLY A 486 -6.80 0.22 9.33
N SER A 487 -6.78 0.07 10.66
CA SER A 487 -6.52 -1.24 11.26
C SER A 487 -7.59 -2.24 10.83
N ARG A 488 -7.18 -3.45 10.49
CA ARG A 488 -8.06 -4.52 10.04
C ARG A 488 -7.88 -5.75 10.90
N PHE A 489 -8.98 -6.41 11.19
CA PHE A 489 -9.00 -7.60 12.03
C PHE A 489 -9.79 -8.70 11.35
N LYS A 490 -9.34 -9.94 11.53
CA LYS A 490 -10.05 -11.14 11.08
C LYS A 490 -11.39 -11.27 11.83
N PRO A 491 -12.32 -12.14 11.37
CA PRO A 491 -13.60 -12.36 12.07
C PRO A 491 -13.48 -12.73 13.54
N ASN A 492 -12.41 -13.48 13.90
CA ASN A 492 -12.10 -13.87 15.27
C ASN A 492 -11.38 -12.79 16.10
N GLY A 493 -11.19 -11.60 15.55
CA GLY A 493 -10.53 -10.47 16.20
C GLY A 493 -9.00 -10.42 16.07
N GLU A 494 -8.34 -11.41 15.48
CA GLU A 494 -6.90 -11.34 15.21
C GLU A 494 -6.57 -10.20 14.27
N VAL A 495 -5.39 -9.58 14.46
CA VAL A 495 -4.93 -8.52 13.56
C VAL A 495 -4.64 -9.11 12.17
N ALA A 496 -5.31 -8.56 11.15
CA ALA A 496 -5.04 -8.83 9.75
C ALA A 496 -4.05 -7.80 9.18
N GLU A 497 -4.26 -6.50 9.52
CA GLU A 497 -3.42 -5.40 9.04
C GLU A 497 -3.37 -4.28 10.09
N GLY A 498 -2.15 -3.69 10.27
CA GLY A 498 -1.94 -2.59 11.21
C GLY A 498 -2.71 -1.31 10.86
N PRO A 499 -2.58 -0.27 11.71
CA PRO A 499 -1.59 -0.04 12.80
C PRO A 499 -1.83 -0.77 14.13
N ALA A 500 -2.97 -1.40 14.36
CA ALA A 500 -3.17 -2.20 15.56
C ALA A 500 -2.18 -3.37 15.61
N ILE A 501 -1.58 -3.61 16.79
CA ILE A 501 -0.65 -4.73 17.05
C ILE A 501 -1.22 -5.78 18.01
N LYS A 502 -2.40 -5.52 18.55
CA LYS A 502 -3.12 -6.42 19.47
C LYS A 502 -4.47 -6.81 18.88
N PRO A 503 -4.94 -8.05 19.09
CA PRO A 503 -6.25 -8.48 18.63
C PRO A 503 -7.38 -7.71 19.33
N LEU A 504 -8.57 -7.70 18.71
CA LEU A 504 -9.80 -7.30 19.37
C LEU A 504 -10.11 -8.28 20.51
N LYS A 505 -10.73 -7.78 21.56
CA LYS A 505 -11.12 -8.61 22.68
C LYS A 505 -12.30 -9.52 22.28
N GLN A 506 -12.14 -10.82 22.44
CA GLN A 506 -13.24 -11.77 22.26
C GLN A 506 -14.26 -11.62 23.40
N ILE A 507 -15.54 -11.69 23.04
CA ILE A 507 -16.67 -11.70 23.99
C ILE A 507 -17.13 -13.15 24.12
N LYS A 508 -17.23 -13.66 25.37
CA LYS A 508 -17.80 -14.97 25.61
C LYS A 508 -19.33 -14.88 25.51
N ASN A 509 -19.91 -15.82 24.79
CA ASN A 509 -21.35 -16.05 24.81
C ASN A 509 -21.62 -16.87 26.07
N ASP A 510 -22.14 -16.20 27.09
CA ASP A 510 -22.59 -16.90 28.35
C ASP A 510 -23.91 -17.59 28.11
#